data_6ef98eb9f3e7a249f98c86eb5715c661
#
_entry.id   6ef98eb9f3e7a249f98c86eb5715c661
#
_cell.length_a   1.000
_cell.length_b   1.000
_cell.length_c   1.000
_cell.angle_alpha   90.00
_cell.angle_beta   90.00
_cell.angle_gamma   90.00
#
_symmetry.space_group_name_H-M   'P 1'
#
loop_
_entity.id
_entity.type
_entity.pdbx_description
1 polymer ?
#
loop_
_entity_poly.entity_id
_entity_poly.type
_entity_poly.pdbx_seq_one_letter_code
_entity_poly.pdbx_strand_id
1 'polypeptide(L)'
;MAGGRDMNQATAIAMATPSLEDAQRSRLLFCLFCACTVAYVLMRHANSLLLDPDSWWQVKVGLDFLANRTFPTVDPYSYTFAGQPWIAKEWLGQVLLALAYDAGGWNGVVTLIIATIGLTVFLMGWFLSAWLKPVLAVVLAFVAAFLVAPIYTARPHVFTLPIIVIWTAMLFRAAQEERAPSPWLLALVVLWANLHATFTLSFVIGGLAGLYLLSRTGLSKPVLLAKWVAFGLLCPVVSLVHPYGVKAILATLTVAYGNEAVPLILEWRPFNAQEELVKEAVMLLALFGLLVSRLRIGWAKALFIVFTLHAYLSHQRFMYLFFLLVPLAIMAEVAQQYPALSAATWLAQKRDGLEKVLARHYYAISGAVAVLLIGAVSVLGSVQQIAPSPKTSASGALAFARDQRLSGNVLNSYNFGGTLIFHGIKTYIDGRTDQLFLDGFTKTDDATGHSDGKPLLEARLKKYAIGWALLAAGDTRIPFFEELGWKRAYADEYAVIYLPGA
;
A
#
# COMPACT_ATOMS: atom_id res chain seq x y z
N MET A 1 61.98 -33.01 21.28
CA MET A 1 60.79 -33.31 20.49
C MET A 1 59.58 -32.60 21.09
N ALA A 2 59.39 -31.29 20.79
CA ALA A 2 58.26 -30.52 21.23
C ALA A 2 58.00 -29.34 20.22
N GLY A 3 57.59 -29.64 19.02
CA GLY A 3 57.45 -28.67 17.98
C GLY A 3 56.32 -28.99 16.97
N GLY A 4 55.52 -30.05 17.20
CA GLY A 4 54.59 -30.55 16.20
C GLY A 4 53.07 -30.36 16.51
N ARG A 5 52.71 -29.82 17.68
CA ARG A 5 51.27 -29.70 18.08
C ARG A 5 50.63 -28.33 17.83
N ASP A 6 51.43 -27.27 17.73
CA ASP A 6 50.89 -25.92 17.63
C ASP A 6 50.52 -25.48 16.19
N MET A 7 51.12 -26.10 15.18
CA MET A 7 50.81 -25.79 13.77
C MET A 7 49.46 -26.37 13.31
N ASN A 8 48.98 -27.47 13.91
CA ASN A 8 47.71 -28.08 13.57
C ASN A 8 46.50 -27.33 14.18
N GLN A 9 46.68 -26.64 15.32
CA GLN A 9 45.62 -25.86 15.94
C GLN A 9 45.41 -24.51 15.22
N ALA A 10 46.49 -23.87 14.75
CA ALA A 10 46.38 -22.62 13.99
C ALA A 10 45.71 -22.83 12.63
N THR A 11 45.91 -23.96 11.96
CA THR A 11 45.26 -24.30 10.68
C THR A 11 43.83 -24.76 10.87
N ALA A 12 43.46 -25.34 12.01
CA ALA A 12 42.07 -25.70 12.33
C ALA A 12 41.21 -24.50 12.74
N ILE A 13 41.80 -23.42 13.25
CA ILE A 13 41.10 -22.18 13.63
C ILE A 13 40.79 -21.33 12.38
N ALA A 14 41.55 -21.46 11.28
CA ALA A 14 41.33 -20.77 10.03
C ALA A 14 40.11 -21.30 9.20
N MET A 15 39.51 -22.43 9.61
CA MET A 15 38.43 -23.09 8.83
C MET A 15 36.99 -22.78 9.29
N ALA A 16 36.72 -21.80 10.13
CA ALA A 16 35.39 -21.67 10.74
C ALA A 16 34.78 -20.27 10.82
N THR A 17 35.29 -19.29 10.09
CA THR A 17 34.53 -18.04 9.88
C THR A 17 33.81 -18.12 8.52
N PRO A 18 32.46 -18.04 8.50
CA PRO A 18 31.74 -17.96 7.21
C PRO A 18 32.31 -16.79 6.41
N SER A 19 32.55 -17.00 5.11
CA SER A 19 32.97 -15.91 4.24
C SER A 19 31.90 -14.83 4.23
N LEU A 20 32.26 -13.57 3.94
CA LEU A 20 31.29 -12.48 3.79
C LEU A 20 30.23 -12.83 2.73
N GLU A 21 30.60 -13.61 1.71
CA GLU A 21 29.68 -14.14 0.70
C GLU A 21 28.65 -15.09 1.29
N ASP A 22 29.04 -16.01 2.19
CA ASP A 22 28.10 -16.94 2.81
C ASP A 22 27.10 -16.22 3.69
N ALA A 23 27.52 -15.15 4.37
CA ALA A 23 26.63 -14.31 5.15
C ALA A 23 25.62 -13.56 4.28
N GLN A 24 26.05 -13.03 3.13
CA GLN A 24 25.16 -12.34 2.18
C GLN A 24 24.17 -13.32 1.53
N ARG A 25 24.62 -14.50 1.15
CA ARG A 25 23.77 -15.57 0.61
C ARG A 25 22.70 -16.00 1.63
N SER A 26 23.08 -16.15 2.91
CA SER A 26 22.09 -16.45 3.99
C SER A 26 21.00 -15.41 4.08
N ARG A 27 21.38 -14.13 4.09
CA ARG A 27 20.41 -13.02 4.15
C ARG A 27 19.45 -13.06 2.99
N LEU A 28 19.95 -13.23 1.75
CA LEU A 28 19.15 -13.29 0.54
C LEU A 28 18.10 -14.41 0.63
N LEU A 29 18.52 -15.62 0.92
CA LEU A 29 17.60 -16.77 0.99
C LEU A 29 16.56 -16.63 2.11
N PHE A 30 16.95 -16.06 3.24
CA PHE A 30 16.04 -15.84 4.36
C PHE A 30 14.97 -14.80 4.01
N CYS A 31 15.36 -13.70 3.35
CA CYS A 31 14.42 -12.68 2.88
C CYS A 31 13.50 -13.22 1.78
N LEU A 32 14.03 -14.05 0.86
CA LEU A 32 13.21 -14.72 -0.17
C LEU A 32 12.20 -15.69 0.47
N PHE A 33 12.63 -16.50 1.41
CA PHE A 33 11.72 -17.40 2.14
C PHE A 33 10.57 -16.63 2.81
N CYS A 34 10.90 -15.51 3.48
CA CYS A 34 9.91 -14.67 4.10
C CYS A 34 8.90 -14.08 3.07
N ALA A 35 9.42 -13.52 1.98
CA ALA A 35 8.59 -12.98 0.90
C ALA A 35 7.67 -14.04 0.29
N CYS A 36 8.21 -15.23 0.01
CA CYS A 36 7.43 -16.35 -0.54
C CYS A 36 6.36 -16.84 0.44
N THR A 37 6.66 -16.87 1.76
CA THR A 37 5.67 -17.26 2.78
C THR A 37 4.51 -16.25 2.83
N VAL A 38 4.82 -14.94 2.81
CA VAL A 38 3.77 -13.90 2.74
C VAL A 38 2.98 -14.04 1.45
N ALA A 39 3.63 -14.24 0.31
CA ALA A 39 2.97 -14.45 -0.96
C ALA A 39 2.02 -15.66 -0.94
N TYR A 40 2.45 -16.77 -0.34
CA TYR A 40 1.61 -17.96 -0.16
C TYR A 40 0.38 -17.67 0.70
N VAL A 41 0.55 -17.00 1.85
CA VAL A 41 -0.55 -16.65 2.74
C VAL A 41 -1.54 -15.72 2.02
N LEU A 42 -1.06 -14.70 1.32
CA LEU A 42 -1.91 -13.78 0.57
C LEU A 42 -2.66 -14.48 -0.57
N MET A 43 -2.01 -15.42 -1.28
CA MET A 43 -2.67 -16.18 -2.34
C MET A 43 -3.80 -17.07 -1.78
N ARG A 44 -3.66 -17.63 -0.57
CA ARG A 44 -4.74 -18.35 0.12
C ARG A 44 -5.95 -17.46 0.39
N HIS A 45 -5.75 -16.16 0.51
CA HIS A 45 -6.77 -15.14 0.77
C HIS A 45 -6.92 -14.16 -0.41
N ALA A 46 -6.66 -14.63 -1.64
CA ALA A 46 -6.57 -13.80 -2.84
C ALA A 46 -7.77 -12.87 -3.06
N ASN A 47 -8.99 -13.37 -2.82
CA ASN A 47 -10.22 -12.59 -2.98
C ASN A 47 -10.30 -11.39 -2.01
N SER A 48 -9.62 -11.44 -0.86
CA SER A 48 -9.59 -10.29 0.06
C SER A 48 -8.86 -9.08 -0.51
N LEU A 49 -7.95 -9.30 -1.46
CA LEU A 49 -7.24 -8.22 -2.15
C LEU A 49 -8.14 -7.48 -3.17
N LEU A 50 -9.31 -8.05 -3.50
CA LEU A 50 -10.30 -7.52 -4.44
C LEU A 50 -11.59 -7.04 -3.74
N LEU A 51 -11.54 -6.79 -2.42
CA LEU A 51 -12.70 -6.26 -1.67
C LEU A 51 -12.93 -4.77 -1.91
N ASP A 52 -11.92 -4.05 -2.43
CA ASP A 52 -12.01 -2.63 -2.68
C ASP A 52 -12.76 -2.36 -4.00
N PRO A 53 -13.87 -1.61 -3.98
CA PRO A 53 -14.64 -1.30 -5.18
C PRO A 53 -13.86 -0.49 -6.22
N ASP A 54 -12.84 0.25 -5.80
CA ASP A 54 -12.03 1.07 -6.71
C ASP A 54 -11.17 0.24 -7.66
N SER A 55 -10.85 -1.01 -7.31
CA SER A 55 -10.05 -1.89 -8.17
C SER A 55 -10.63 -2.00 -9.59
N TRP A 56 -11.95 -1.95 -9.72
CA TRP A 56 -12.63 -2.05 -11.00
C TRP A 56 -12.34 -0.86 -11.94
N TRP A 57 -12.59 0.36 -11.45
CA TRP A 57 -12.37 1.53 -12.29
C TRP A 57 -10.89 1.82 -12.51
N GLN A 58 -10.01 1.46 -11.56
CA GLN A 58 -8.57 1.59 -11.74
C GLN A 58 -8.08 0.73 -12.92
N VAL A 59 -8.53 -0.52 -13.02
CA VAL A 59 -8.24 -1.38 -14.17
C VAL A 59 -8.82 -0.80 -15.46
N LYS A 60 -10.10 -0.32 -15.44
CA LYS A 60 -10.76 0.24 -16.62
C LYS A 60 -10.05 1.45 -17.19
N VAL A 61 -9.65 2.40 -16.34
CA VAL A 61 -8.88 3.58 -16.78
C VAL A 61 -7.57 3.17 -17.45
N GLY A 62 -6.88 2.18 -16.90
CA GLY A 62 -5.67 1.64 -17.52
C GLY A 62 -5.93 0.98 -18.88
N LEU A 63 -7.01 0.19 -19.01
CA LEU A 63 -7.42 -0.43 -20.29
C LEU A 63 -7.77 0.64 -21.32
N ASP A 64 -8.51 1.67 -20.94
CA ASP A 64 -8.86 2.79 -21.82
C ASP A 64 -7.62 3.56 -22.28
N PHE A 65 -6.66 3.76 -21.37
CA PHE A 65 -5.38 4.35 -21.75
C PHE A 65 -4.61 3.48 -22.77
N LEU A 66 -4.56 2.17 -22.55
CA LEU A 66 -3.88 1.25 -23.48
C LEU A 66 -4.55 1.24 -24.85
N ALA A 67 -5.88 1.32 -24.90
CA ALA A 67 -6.65 1.34 -26.14
C ALA A 67 -6.51 2.67 -26.90
N ASN A 68 -6.69 3.79 -26.19
CA ASN A 68 -6.82 5.11 -26.80
C ASN A 68 -5.51 5.92 -26.85
N ARG A 69 -4.50 5.54 -26.04
CA ARG A 69 -3.21 6.24 -25.90
C ARG A 69 -3.34 7.72 -25.55
N THR A 70 -4.41 8.09 -24.82
CA THR A 70 -4.68 9.47 -24.44
C THR A 70 -4.86 9.59 -22.93
N PHE A 71 -4.36 10.70 -22.38
CA PHE A 71 -4.53 11.03 -20.97
C PHE A 71 -5.82 11.85 -20.78
N PRO A 72 -6.80 11.36 -20.01
CA PRO A 72 -8.03 12.10 -19.78
C PRO A 72 -7.75 13.39 -19.00
N THR A 73 -8.38 14.48 -19.43
CA THR A 73 -8.34 15.78 -18.75
C THR A 73 -9.70 16.22 -18.21
N VAL A 74 -10.75 15.46 -18.57
CA VAL A 74 -12.13 15.63 -18.12
C VAL A 74 -12.76 14.28 -17.83
N ASP A 75 -13.81 14.25 -17.03
CA ASP A 75 -14.52 13.03 -16.67
C ASP A 75 -15.29 12.41 -17.85
N PRO A 76 -14.93 11.17 -18.28
CA PRO A 76 -15.66 10.44 -19.31
C PRO A 76 -16.64 9.41 -18.72
N TYR A 77 -16.62 9.13 -17.40
CA TYR A 77 -17.23 7.94 -16.81
C TYR A 77 -18.52 8.20 -16.04
N SER A 78 -18.76 9.40 -15.54
CA SER A 78 -20.03 9.74 -14.92
C SER A 78 -20.92 10.56 -15.86
N TYR A 79 -22.23 10.58 -15.61
CA TYR A 79 -23.13 11.52 -16.28
C TYR A 79 -23.41 12.75 -15.42
N THR A 80 -23.24 12.66 -14.10
CA THR A 80 -23.47 13.76 -13.17
C THR A 80 -22.38 14.82 -13.24
N PHE A 81 -21.14 14.44 -13.54
CA PHE A 81 -19.95 15.29 -13.68
C PHE A 81 -19.31 15.19 -15.06
N ALA A 82 -20.04 14.73 -16.07
CA ALA A 82 -19.53 14.58 -17.43
C ALA A 82 -18.85 15.88 -17.91
N GLY A 83 -17.62 15.76 -18.39
CA GLY A 83 -16.86 16.89 -18.92
C GLY A 83 -16.23 17.81 -17.87
N GLN A 84 -16.45 17.58 -16.58
CA GLN A 84 -15.75 18.33 -15.53
C GLN A 84 -14.26 17.95 -15.49
N PRO A 85 -13.37 18.87 -15.07
CA PRO A 85 -11.94 18.60 -14.99
C PRO A 85 -11.65 17.38 -14.11
N TRP A 86 -10.96 16.40 -14.67
CA TRP A 86 -10.48 15.20 -13.98
C TRP A 86 -9.20 14.69 -14.64
N ILE A 87 -8.26 14.20 -13.84
CA ILE A 87 -7.00 13.64 -14.30
C ILE A 87 -6.74 12.26 -13.68
N ALA A 88 -6.25 11.33 -14.49
CA ALA A 88 -5.81 10.01 -14.06
C ALA A 88 -4.38 10.11 -13.44
N LYS A 89 -4.26 10.77 -12.27
CA LYS A 89 -2.95 11.08 -11.64
C LYS A 89 -2.11 9.84 -11.30
N GLU A 90 -2.74 8.66 -11.22
CA GLU A 90 -2.12 7.36 -10.89
C GLU A 90 -1.93 6.49 -12.16
N TRP A 91 -1.82 7.14 -13.33
CA TRP A 91 -1.89 6.51 -14.64
C TRP A 91 -0.98 5.29 -14.82
N LEU A 92 0.25 5.34 -14.30
CA LEU A 92 1.19 4.22 -14.45
C LEU A 92 0.75 3.01 -13.62
N GLY A 93 0.25 3.25 -12.39
CA GLY A 93 -0.32 2.19 -11.56
C GLY A 93 -1.55 1.55 -12.20
N GLN A 94 -2.41 2.37 -12.82
CA GLN A 94 -3.60 1.91 -13.55
C GLN A 94 -3.22 1.08 -14.79
N VAL A 95 -2.20 1.51 -15.53
CA VAL A 95 -1.65 0.76 -16.68
C VAL A 95 -1.07 -0.59 -16.24
N LEU A 96 -0.32 -0.63 -15.11
CA LEU A 96 0.20 -1.90 -14.59
C LEU A 96 -0.91 -2.87 -14.19
N LEU A 97 -1.97 -2.37 -13.55
CA LEU A 97 -3.16 -3.19 -13.23
C LEU A 97 -3.86 -3.68 -14.50
N ALA A 98 -4.01 -2.82 -15.50
CA ALA A 98 -4.63 -3.17 -16.78
C ALA A 98 -3.83 -4.21 -17.56
N LEU A 99 -2.50 -4.09 -17.62
CA LEU A 99 -1.62 -5.08 -18.25
C LEU A 99 -1.70 -6.44 -17.56
N ALA A 100 -1.75 -6.44 -16.21
CA ALA A 100 -1.91 -7.65 -15.44
C ALA A 100 -3.29 -8.30 -15.68
N TYR A 101 -4.34 -7.46 -15.81
CA TYR A 101 -5.68 -7.91 -16.13
C TYR A 101 -5.77 -8.50 -17.55
N ASP A 102 -5.16 -7.86 -18.53
CA ASP A 102 -5.12 -8.34 -19.92
C ASP A 102 -4.38 -9.69 -20.01
N ALA A 103 -3.30 -9.86 -19.25
CA ALA A 103 -2.51 -11.09 -19.22
C ALA A 103 -3.21 -12.27 -18.51
N GLY A 104 -4.07 -12.04 -17.51
CA GLY A 104 -4.62 -13.14 -16.70
C GLY A 104 -5.88 -12.79 -15.91
N GLY A 105 -6.65 -11.79 -16.34
CA GLY A 105 -7.84 -11.34 -15.61
C GLY A 105 -7.53 -10.93 -14.17
N TRP A 106 -8.44 -11.18 -13.28
CA TRP A 106 -8.27 -10.88 -11.85
C TRP A 106 -7.15 -11.71 -11.20
N ASN A 107 -6.85 -12.90 -11.73
CA ASN A 107 -5.71 -13.70 -11.27
C ASN A 107 -4.39 -12.98 -11.57
N GLY A 108 -4.26 -12.38 -12.74
CA GLY A 108 -3.10 -11.57 -13.12
C GLY A 108 -2.92 -10.36 -12.20
N VAL A 109 -4.01 -9.62 -11.94
CA VAL A 109 -4.02 -8.47 -11.02
C VAL A 109 -3.56 -8.87 -9.63
N VAL A 110 -4.17 -9.90 -9.04
CA VAL A 110 -3.83 -10.39 -7.70
C VAL A 110 -2.38 -10.87 -7.62
N THR A 111 -1.92 -11.60 -8.65
CA THR A 111 -0.52 -12.06 -8.71
C THR A 111 0.46 -10.88 -8.71
N LEU A 112 0.19 -9.81 -9.46
CA LEU A 112 1.01 -8.60 -9.48
C LEU A 112 1.03 -7.91 -8.10
N ILE A 113 -0.12 -7.79 -7.45
CA ILE A 113 -0.23 -7.21 -6.11
C ILE A 113 0.56 -8.04 -5.09
N ILE A 114 0.39 -9.37 -5.09
CA ILE A 114 1.13 -10.28 -4.19
C ILE A 114 2.64 -10.20 -4.43
N ALA A 115 3.07 -10.16 -5.69
CA ALA A 115 4.49 -10.00 -6.02
C ALA A 115 5.05 -8.67 -5.48
N THR A 116 4.30 -7.59 -5.57
CA THR A 116 4.69 -6.27 -5.05
C THR A 116 4.79 -6.26 -3.52
N ILE A 117 3.83 -6.88 -2.83
CA ILE A 117 3.86 -7.02 -1.37
C ILE A 117 5.03 -7.92 -0.96
N GLY A 118 5.24 -9.05 -1.64
CA GLY A 118 6.39 -9.93 -1.44
C GLY A 118 7.72 -9.19 -1.59
N LEU A 119 7.85 -8.36 -2.63
CA LEU A 119 9.03 -7.49 -2.82
C LEU A 119 9.20 -6.51 -1.65
N THR A 120 8.11 -5.92 -1.15
CA THR A 120 8.16 -5.01 0.01
C THR A 120 8.70 -5.70 1.25
N VAL A 121 8.21 -6.91 1.54
CA VAL A 121 8.64 -7.72 2.69
C VAL A 121 10.10 -8.17 2.53
N PHE A 122 10.47 -8.60 1.32
CA PHE A 122 11.86 -8.92 0.99
C PHE A 122 12.79 -7.73 1.27
N LEU A 123 12.48 -6.56 0.74
CA LEU A 123 13.29 -5.35 0.91
C LEU A 123 13.37 -4.94 2.39
N MET A 124 12.26 -5.01 3.10
CA MET A 124 12.26 -4.71 4.53
C MET A 124 13.18 -5.65 5.31
N GLY A 125 13.04 -6.95 5.12
CA GLY A 125 13.94 -7.96 5.73
C GLY A 125 15.40 -7.73 5.33
N TRP A 126 15.65 -7.40 4.05
CA TRP A 126 17.00 -7.12 3.53
C TRP A 126 17.65 -5.90 4.20
N PHE A 127 16.92 -4.79 4.33
CA PHE A 127 17.47 -3.59 4.97
C PHE A 127 17.63 -3.77 6.48
N LEU A 128 16.67 -4.39 7.17
CA LEU A 128 16.76 -4.66 8.59
C LEU A 128 17.90 -5.63 8.94
N SER A 129 18.12 -6.65 8.12
CA SER A 129 19.21 -7.62 8.34
C SER A 129 20.61 -7.06 8.09
N ALA A 130 20.73 -5.81 7.61
CA ALA A 130 21.99 -5.09 7.63
C ALA A 130 22.44 -4.71 9.06
N TRP A 131 21.48 -4.58 9.97
CA TRP A 131 21.69 -4.16 11.35
C TRP A 131 21.41 -5.27 12.36
N LEU A 132 20.34 -6.02 12.17
CA LEU A 132 19.85 -7.04 13.09
C LEU A 132 20.21 -8.45 12.65
N LYS A 133 20.23 -9.38 13.61
CA LYS A 133 20.26 -10.82 13.30
C LYS A 133 19.16 -11.15 12.27
N PRO A 134 19.43 -11.97 11.25
CA PRO A 134 18.48 -12.26 10.17
C PRO A 134 17.12 -12.73 10.67
N VAL A 135 17.06 -13.56 11.70
CA VAL A 135 15.80 -14.02 12.30
C VAL A 135 14.97 -12.86 12.83
N LEU A 136 15.59 -11.92 13.56
CA LEU A 136 14.87 -10.75 14.10
C LEU A 136 14.40 -9.81 12.98
N ALA A 137 15.25 -9.59 11.98
CA ALA A 137 14.91 -8.79 10.81
C ALA A 137 13.65 -9.32 10.09
N VAL A 138 13.58 -10.65 9.93
CA VAL A 138 12.44 -11.32 9.28
C VAL A 138 11.21 -11.31 10.17
N VAL A 139 11.34 -11.58 11.47
CA VAL A 139 10.19 -11.48 12.39
C VAL A 139 9.58 -10.07 12.36
N LEU A 140 10.42 -9.02 12.39
CA LEU A 140 9.95 -7.65 12.29
C LEU A 140 9.30 -7.36 10.94
N ALA A 141 9.87 -7.84 9.84
CA ALA A 141 9.28 -7.68 8.52
C ALA A 141 7.91 -8.39 8.41
N PHE A 142 7.78 -9.58 9.01
CA PHE A 142 6.52 -10.33 9.07
C PHE A 142 5.46 -9.61 9.91
N VAL A 143 5.82 -9.17 11.11
CA VAL A 143 4.92 -8.43 11.99
C VAL A 143 4.45 -7.15 11.31
N ALA A 144 5.37 -6.39 10.70
CA ALA A 144 5.02 -5.19 9.97
C ALA A 144 4.10 -5.48 8.78
N ALA A 145 4.39 -6.52 7.97
CA ALA A 145 3.55 -6.92 6.86
C ALA A 145 2.14 -7.33 7.32
N PHE A 146 2.02 -8.04 8.44
CA PHE A 146 0.73 -8.41 9.01
C PHE A 146 -0.08 -7.20 9.49
N LEU A 147 0.57 -6.26 10.20
CA LEU A 147 -0.10 -5.07 10.73
C LEU A 147 -0.58 -4.11 9.61
N VAL A 148 0.09 -4.14 8.46
CA VAL A 148 -0.23 -3.31 7.30
C VAL A 148 -1.21 -4.02 6.33
N ALA A 149 -1.55 -5.29 6.56
CA ALA A 149 -2.41 -6.09 5.68
C ALA A 149 -3.75 -5.43 5.27
N PRO A 150 -4.44 -4.63 6.10
CA PRO A 150 -5.70 -3.99 5.70
C PRO A 150 -5.61 -3.06 4.49
N ILE A 151 -4.42 -2.53 4.17
CA ILE A 151 -4.24 -1.69 2.96
C ILE A 151 -3.82 -2.50 1.73
N TYR A 152 -3.71 -3.83 1.83
CA TYR A 152 -3.36 -4.67 0.69
C TYR A 152 -4.59 -4.88 -0.19
N THR A 153 -4.83 -3.94 -1.07
CA THR A 153 -5.92 -3.97 -2.05
C THR A 153 -5.38 -3.80 -3.46
N ALA A 154 -6.13 -4.22 -4.47
CA ALA A 154 -5.72 -4.10 -5.87
C ALA A 154 -5.85 -2.64 -6.38
N ARG A 155 -5.05 -1.75 -5.78
CA ARG A 155 -4.99 -0.31 -6.08
C ARG A 155 -3.55 0.16 -6.32
N PRO A 156 -3.33 1.25 -7.05
CA PRO A 156 -2.01 1.78 -7.38
C PRO A 156 -1.08 2.06 -6.19
N HIS A 157 -1.62 2.42 -5.01
CA HIS A 157 -0.81 2.72 -3.83
C HIS A 157 0.07 1.55 -3.39
N VAL A 158 -0.33 0.30 -3.63
CA VAL A 158 0.47 -0.89 -3.26
C VAL A 158 1.83 -0.90 -3.97
N PHE A 159 1.89 -0.41 -5.21
CA PHE A 159 3.16 -0.31 -5.96
C PHE A 159 4.17 0.64 -5.34
N THR A 160 3.73 1.54 -4.46
CA THR A 160 4.60 2.49 -3.79
C THR A 160 5.24 1.94 -2.51
N LEU A 161 4.75 0.82 -1.96
CA LEU A 161 5.28 0.22 -0.73
C LEU A 161 6.76 -0.18 -0.84
N PRO A 162 7.24 -0.86 -1.90
CA PRO A 162 8.66 -1.14 -2.04
C PRO A 162 9.48 0.15 -2.21
N ILE A 163 8.93 1.17 -2.89
CA ILE A 163 9.62 2.44 -3.11
C ILE A 163 9.84 3.18 -1.80
N ILE A 164 8.81 3.29 -0.95
CA ILE A 164 8.92 4.00 0.32
C ILE A 164 9.87 3.30 1.30
N VAL A 165 9.94 1.96 1.26
CA VAL A 165 10.91 1.16 2.02
C VAL A 165 12.34 1.47 1.57
N ILE A 166 12.62 1.41 0.26
CA ILE A 166 13.93 1.76 -0.30
C ILE A 166 14.28 3.20 0.06
N TRP A 167 13.37 4.13 -0.18
CA TRP A 167 13.54 5.56 0.07
C TRP A 167 13.97 5.83 1.52
N THR A 168 13.19 5.32 2.47
CA THR A 168 13.44 5.52 3.90
C THR A 168 14.76 4.87 4.32
N ALA A 169 14.96 3.61 3.99
CA ALA A 169 16.17 2.88 4.37
C ALA A 169 17.45 3.53 3.83
N MET A 170 17.44 3.94 2.56
CA MET A 170 18.61 4.52 1.91
C MET A 170 18.93 5.94 2.43
N LEU A 171 17.91 6.76 2.68
CA LEU A 171 18.12 8.11 3.21
C LEU A 171 18.59 8.09 4.66
N PHE A 172 17.94 7.32 5.55
CA PHE A 172 18.41 7.22 6.94
C PHE A 172 19.80 6.58 7.03
N ARG A 173 20.11 5.62 6.17
CA ARG A 173 21.47 5.07 6.07
C ARG A 173 22.47 6.10 5.58
N ALA A 174 22.17 6.88 4.54
CA ALA A 174 23.05 7.93 4.05
C ALA A 174 23.32 8.99 5.13
N ALA A 175 22.29 9.39 5.88
CA ALA A 175 22.43 10.31 7.00
C ALA A 175 23.26 9.71 8.15
N GLN A 176 23.06 8.42 8.47
CA GLN A 176 23.82 7.69 9.47
C GLN A 176 25.31 7.61 9.13
N GLU A 177 25.63 7.36 7.85
CA GLU A 177 27.00 7.25 7.33
C GLU A 177 27.57 8.63 6.92
N GLU A 178 26.85 9.71 7.21
CA GLU A 178 27.22 11.09 6.89
C GLU A 178 27.63 11.26 5.41
N ARG A 179 26.84 10.70 4.52
CA ARG A 179 27.00 10.75 3.06
C ARG A 179 25.87 11.55 2.40
N ALA A 180 26.12 12.08 1.20
CA ALA A 180 25.05 12.64 0.36
C ALA A 180 24.08 11.52 -0.09
N PRO A 181 22.78 11.84 -0.28
CA PRO A 181 21.84 10.92 -0.90
C PRO A 181 22.31 10.52 -2.28
N SER A 182 22.06 9.25 -2.66
CA SER A 182 22.40 8.80 -4.00
C SER A 182 21.48 9.43 -5.04
N PRO A 183 22.01 10.02 -6.15
CA PRO A 183 21.18 10.69 -7.16
C PRO A 183 20.14 9.81 -7.83
N TRP A 184 20.39 8.48 -7.95
CA TRP A 184 19.40 7.56 -8.54
C TRP A 184 18.08 7.51 -7.77
N LEU A 185 18.06 7.89 -6.47
CA LEU A 185 16.84 8.02 -5.69
C LEU A 185 15.86 9.04 -6.30
N LEU A 186 16.34 10.04 -7.04
CA LEU A 186 15.47 10.96 -7.77
C LEU A 186 14.63 10.25 -8.84
N ALA A 187 15.17 9.20 -9.47
CA ALA A 187 14.41 8.37 -10.40
C ALA A 187 13.27 7.62 -9.71
N LEU A 188 13.45 7.23 -8.43
CA LEU A 188 12.35 6.66 -7.64
C LEU A 188 11.26 7.69 -7.36
N VAL A 189 11.59 8.98 -7.17
CA VAL A 189 10.56 10.03 -7.01
C VAL A 189 9.75 10.18 -8.29
N VAL A 190 10.41 10.16 -9.47
CA VAL A 190 9.70 10.17 -10.76
C VAL A 190 8.77 8.97 -10.89
N LEU A 191 9.28 7.77 -10.61
CA LEU A 191 8.47 6.55 -10.65
C LEU A 191 7.28 6.63 -9.69
N TRP A 192 7.52 7.07 -8.46
CA TRP A 192 6.50 7.19 -7.42
C TRP A 192 5.41 8.19 -7.80
N ALA A 193 5.80 9.37 -8.34
CA ALA A 193 4.86 10.40 -8.78
C ALA A 193 3.88 9.91 -9.85
N ASN A 194 4.34 9.02 -10.74
CA ASN A 194 3.52 8.43 -11.80
C ASN A 194 2.68 7.22 -11.32
N LEU A 195 3.04 6.61 -10.18
CA LEU A 195 2.32 5.48 -9.61
C LEU A 195 1.17 5.91 -8.69
N HIS A 196 1.40 6.88 -7.79
CA HIS A 196 0.40 7.25 -6.79
C HIS A 196 0.70 8.59 -6.12
N ALA A 197 -0.35 9.29 -5.71
CA ALA A 197 -0.31 10.60 -5.06
C ALA A 197 0.56 10.68 -3.79
N THR A 198 0.82 9.56 -3.10
CA THR A 198 1.70 9.52 -1.92
C THR A 198 3.16 9.87 -2.19
N PHE A 199 3.55 10.16 -3.44
CA PHE A 199 4.92 10.63 -3.75
C PHE A 199 5.34 11.88 -2.95
N THR A 200 4.38 12.71 -2.52
CA THR A 200 4.63 13.88 -1.66
C THR A 200 5.26 13.51 -0.32
N LEU A 201 5.06 12.27 0.17
CA LEU A 201 5.76 11.75 1.35
C LEU A 201 7.28 11.66 1.15
N SER A 202 7.75 11.56 -0.10
CA SER A 202 9.19 11.57 -0.37
C SER A 202 9.84 12.87 0.11
N PHE A 203 9.14 14.00 0.01
CA PHE A 203 9.63 15.32 0.44
C PHE A 203 9.72 15.37 1.97
N VAL A 204 8.67 14.91 2.66
CA VAL A 204 8.61 14.93 4.12
C VAL A 204 9.65 13.97 4.74
N ILE A 205 9.71 12.73 4.25
CA ILE A 205 10.68 11.73 4.73
C ILE A 205 12.10 12.20 4.42
N GLY A 206 12.33 12.77 3.23
CA GLY A 206 13.62 13.34 2.85
C GLY A 206 14.05 14.49 3.76
N GLY A 207 13.12 15.39 4.10
CA GLY A 207 13.34 16.48 5.04
C GLY A 207 13.69 15.98 6.44
N LEU A 208 12.93 14.99 6.96
CA LEU A 208 13.18 14.39 8.28
C LEU A 208 14.52 13.63 8.34
N ALA A 209 14.92 12.94 7.27
CA ALA A 209 16.25 12.33 7.18
C ALA A 209 17.37 13.38 7.10
N GLY A 210 17.12 14.50 6.42
CA GLY A 210 18.04 15.66 6.38
C GLY A 210 18.19 16.31 7.77
N LEU A 211 17.09 16.44 8.52
CA LEU A 211 17.13 16.91 9.91
C LEU A 211 17.89 15.92 10.81
N TYR A 212 17.78 14.63 10.57
CA TYR A 212 18.59 13.64 11.29
C TYR A 212 20.07 13.81 11.00
N LEU A 213 20.49 14.04 9.74
CA LEU A 213 21.88 14.38 9.43
C LEU A 213 22.32 15.66 10.17
N LEU A 214 21.52 16.73 10.10
CA LEU A 214 21.79 18.00 10.78
C LEU A 214 21.95 17.81 12.28
N SER A 215 21.12 16.98 12.91
CA SER A 215 21.23 16.68 14.36
C SER A 215 22.53 15.97 14.74
N ARG A 216 23.15 15.24 13.81
CA ARG A 216 24.42 14.55 14.02
C ARG A 216 25.65 15.43 13.76
N THR A 217 25.60 16.23 12.71
CA THR A 217 26.77 16.97 12.24
C THR A 217 26.78 18.43 12.66
N GLY A 218 25.63 18.94 13.11
CA GLY A 218 25.46 20.39 13.26
C GLY A 218 25.74 21.08 11.92
N LEU A 219 26.34 22.25 11.96
CA LEU A 219 26.78 23.01 10.77
C LEU A 219 28.23 22.73 10.36
N SER A 220 28.89 21.71 10.97
CA SER A 220 30.29 21.41 10.72
C SER A 220 30.61 20.87 9.32
N LYS A 221 29.58 20.39 8.60
CA LYS A 221 29.69 19.81 7.24
C LYS A 221 28.88 20.60 6.20
N PRO A 222 29.15 21.87 5.93
CA PRO A 222 28.29 22.73 5.11
C PRO A 222 28.12 22.22 3.67
N VAL A 223 29.15 21.65 3.07
CA VAL A 223 29.07 21.10 1.71
C VAL A 223 28.17 19.89 1.66
N LEU A 224 28.20 19.02 2.69
CA LEU A 224 27.31 17.86 2.78
C LEU A 224 25.84 18.32 2.98
N LEU A 225 25.62 19.27 3.87
CA LEU A 225 24.28 19.85 4.10
C LEU A 225 23.73 20.50 2.82
N ALA A 226 24.56 21.26 2.09
CA ALA A 226 24.17 21.84 0.81
C ALA A 226 23.75 20.78 -0.21
N LYS A 227 24.44 19.62 -0.29
CA LYS A 227 24.05 18.49 -1.15
C LYS A 227 22.69 17.91 -0.74
N TRP A 228 22.41 17.80 0.56
CA TRP A 228 21.10 17.32 1.04
C TRP A 228 19.98 18.30 0.74
N VAL A 229 20.24 19.61 0.92
CA VAL A 229 19.26 20.65 0.56
C VAL A 229 18.99 20.64 -0.95
N ALA A 230 20.05 20.59 -1.77
CA ALA A 230 19.91 20.51 -3.23
C ALA A 230 19.11 19.27 -3.65
N PHE A 231 19.40 18.10 -3.05
CA PHE A 231 18.65 16.87 -3.30
C PHE A 231 17.17 17.05 -2.92
N GLY A 232 16.88 17.61 -1.74
CA GLY A 232 15.51 17.88 -1.29
C GLY A 232 14.74 18.81 -2.22
N LEU A 233 15.40 19.87 -2.73
CA LEU A 233 14.82 20.83 -3.69
C LEU A 233 14.59 20.18 -5.08
N LEU A 234 15.42 19.22 -5.46
CA LEU A 234 15.24 18.49 -6.72
C LEU A 234 14.06 17.52 -6.68
N CYS A 235 13.66 16.98 -5.51
CA CYS A 235 12.54 16.05 -5.43
C CYS A 235 11.23 16.61 -6.01
N PRO A 236 10.72 17.79 -5.62
CA PRO A 236 9.53 18.36 -6.25
C PRO A 236 9.75 18.69 -7.75
N VAL A 237 10.96 19.08 -8.17
CA VAL A 237 11.26 19.37 -9.57
C VAL A 237 11.14 18.10 -10.43
N VAL A 238 11.76 16.99 -10.01
CA VAL A 238 11.70 15.74 -10.78
C VAL A 238 10.31 15.10 -10.76
N SER A 239 9.50 15.36 -9.72
CA SER A 239 8.12 14.89 -9.68
C SER A 239 7.22 15.53 -10.74
N LEU A 240 7.66 16.64 -11.37
CA LEU A 240 6.99 17.25 -12.53
C LEU A 240 7.15 16.43 -13.82
N VAL A 241 8.04 15.43 -13.84
CA VAL A 241 8.13 14.44 -14.93
C VAL A 241 6.92 13.49 -14.81
N HIS A 242 5.78 14.06 -15.17
CA HIS A 242 4.46 13.45 -15.09
C HIS A 242 3.60 13.99 -16.23
N PRO A 243 2.73 13.19 -16.90
CA PRO A 243 1.92 13.67 -18.04
C PRO A 243 1.11 14.94 -17.75
N TYR A 244 0.69 15.10 -16.50
CA TYR A 244 -0.09 16.27 -16.06
C TYR A 244 0.77 17.35 -15.37
N GLY A 245 2.08 17.15 -15.24
CA GLY A 245 2.99 18.12 -14.64
C GLY A 245 2.53 18.63 -13.26
N VAL A 246 2.49 19.94 -13.08
CA VAL A 246 2.09 20.58 -11.82
C VAL A 246 0.66 20.24 -11.39
N LYS A 247 -0.25 19.91 -12.34
CA LYS A 247 -1.64 19.57 -12.03
C LYS A 247 -1.72 18.31 -11.14
N ALA A 248 -0.82 17.34 -11.32
CA ALA A 248 -0.75 16.15 -10.47
C ALA A 248 -0.43 16.49 -9.00
N ILE A 249 0.49 17.44 -8.78
CA ILE A 249 0.84 17.94 -7.44
C ILE A 249 -0.37 18.66 -6.82
N LEU A 250 -0.99 19.58 -7.57
CA LEU A 250 -2.12 20.37 -7.09
C LEU A 250 -3.32 19.46 -6.74
N ALA A 251 -3.65 18.47 -7.59
CA ALA A 251 -4.70 17.51 -7.31
C ALA A 251 -4.43 16.67 -6.05
N THR A 252 -3.17 16.38 -5.75
CA THR A 252 -2.79 15.69 -4.51
C THR A 252 -2.98 16.59 -3.28
N LEU A 253 -2.62 17.85 -3.37
CA LEU A 253 -2.78 18.82 -2.28
C LEU A 253 -4.26 19.12 -1.98
N THR A 254 -5.13 19.15 -2.98
CA THR A 254 -6.58 19.34 -2.81
C THR A 254 -7.18 18.26 -1.90
N VAL A 255 -6.73 17.01 -2.03
CA VAL A 255 -7.19 15.92 -1.15
C VAL A 255 -6.76 16.16 0.31
N ALA A 256 -5.55 16.70 0.52
CA ALA A 256 -5.00 16.91 1.86
C ALA A 256 -5.64 18.11 2.61
N TYR A 257 -6.13 19.13 1.88
CA TYR A 257 -6.50 20.42 2.47
C TYR A 257 -7.99 20.77 2.33
N GLY A 258 -8.91 19.83 2.44
CA GLY A 258 -10.33 20.18 2.56
C GLY A 258 -11.29 19.44 1.66
N ASN A 259 -10.99 18.21 1.32
CA ASN A 259 -11.93 17.37 0.58
C ASN A 259 -13.10 16.95 1.48
N GLU A 260 -14.31 17.36 1.15
CA GLU A 260 -15.54 17.10 1.90
C GLU A 260 -15.92 15.61 1.95
N ALA A 261 -15.43 14.79 1.03
CA ALA A 261 -15.69 13.35 0.97
C ALA A 261 -14.79 12.55 1.93
N VAL A 262 -13.64 13.10 2.34
CA VAL A 262 -12.67 12.42 3.22
C VAL A 262 -13.30 11.84 4.48
N PRO A 263 -14.15 12.55 5.26
CA PRO A 263 -14.77 11.99 6.45
C PRO A 263 -15.73 10.81 6.20
N LEU A 264 -16.23 10.65 4.96
CA LEU A 264 -17.15 9.58 4.57
C LEU A 264 -16.42 8.31 4.13
N ILE A 265 -15.12 8.40 3.83
CA ILE A 265 -14.30 7.29 3.35
C ILE A 265 -13.67 6.57 4.55
N LEU A 266 -13.96 5.28 4.73
CA LEU A 266 -13.55 4.48 5.88
C LEU A 266 -12.03 4.54 6.16
N GLU A 267 -11.21 4.42 5.14
CA GLU A 267 -9.75 4.39 5.26
C GLU A 267 -9.13 5.73 5.72
N TRP A 268 -9.87 6.84 5.58
CA TRP A 268 -9.45 8.15 6.07
C TRP A 268 -9.90 8.46 7.51
N ARG A 269 -10.66 7.55 8.12
CA ARG A 269 -11.06 7.71 9.53
C ARG A 269 -9.84 7.64 10.46
N PRO A 270 -9.90 8.31 11.61
CA PRO A 270 -8.90 8.15 12.66
C PRO A 270 -8.80 6.70 13.14
N PHE A 271 -7.64 6.35 13.71
CA PHE A 271 -7.43 5.07 14.37
C PHE A 271 -8.48 4.87 15.48
N ASN A 272 -9.11 3.69 15.48
CA ASN A 272 -10.06 3.29 16.52
C ASN A 272 -9.47 2.11 17.30
N ALA A 273 -9.05 2.38 18.54
CA ALA A 273 -8.46 1.37 19.43
C ALA A 273 -9.42 0.21 19.72
N GLN A 274 -10.73 0.45 19.77
CA GLN A 274 -11.71 -0.60 20.03
C GLN A 274 -11.86 -1.61 18.88
N GLU A 275 -11.61 -1.17 17.66
CA GLU A 275 -11.67 -2.03 16.45
C GLU A 275 -10.32 -2.66 16.13
N GLU A 276 -9.21 -2.05 16.56
CA GLU A 276 -7.85 -2.38 16.12
C GLU A 276 -6.95 -2.84 17.28
N LEU A 277 -7.50 -3.68 18.18
CA LEU A 277 -6.85 -4.13 19.43
C LEU A 277 -5.43 -4.68 19.25
N VAL A 278 -5.15 -5.43 18.18
CA VAL A 278 -3.82 -6.00 17.94
C VAL A 278 -2.81 -4.89 17.64
N LYS A 279 -3.18 -3.89 16.84
CA LYS A 279 -2.31 -2.77 16.51
C LYS A 279 -2.10 -1.86 17.72
N GLU A 280 -3.14 -1.62 18.52
CA GLU A 280 -3.04 -0.92 19.79
C GLU A 280 -2.06 -1.64 20.72
N ALA A 281 -2.23 -2.95 20.93
CA ALA A 281 -1.34 -3.75 21.78
C ALA A 281 0.13 -3.67 21.33
N VAL A 282 0.38 -3.76 20.02
CA VAL A 282 1.75 -3.62 19.48
C VAL A 282 2.32 -2.23 19.73
N MET A 283 1.53 -1.15 19.55
CA MET A 283 1.98 0.22 19.85
C MET A 283 2.27 0.40 21.33
N LEU A 284 1.41 -0.11 22.22
CA LEU A 284 1.62 -0.02 23.68
C LEU A 284 2.83 -0.84 24.12
N LEU A 285 3.05 -2.03 23.57
CA LEU A 285 4.25 -2.84 23.83
C LEU A 285 5.52 -2.17 23.31
N ALA A 286 5.47 -1.53 22.14
CA ALA A 286 6.59 -0.77 21.60
C ALA A 286 6.90 0.45 22.50
N LEU A 287 5.87 1.18 22.95
CA LEU A 287 6.02 2.29 23.90
C LEU A 287 6.58 1.81 25.25
N PHE A 288 6.02 0.74 25.81
CA PHE A 288 6.54 0.13 27.03
C PHE A 288 8.01 -0.27 26.88
N GLY A 289 8.36 -0.93 25.77
CA GLY A 289 9.73 -1.28 25.44
C GLY A 289 10.65 -0.06 25.38
N LEU A 290 10.21 1.04 24.77
CA LEU A 290 10.99 2.31 24.75
C LEU A 290 11.15 2.92 26.14
N LEU A 291 10.12 2.90 26.97
CA LEU A 291 10.15 3.49 28.32
C LEU A 291 11.03 2.70 29.28
N VAL A 292 11.01 1.36 29.23
CA VAL A 292 11.81 0.52 30.14
C VAL A 292 13.20 0.22 29.59
N SER A 293 13.41 0.31 28.28
CA SER A 293 14.74 0.16 27.69
C SER A 293 15.56 1.43 27.94
N ARG A 294 16.88 1.25 27.92
CA ARG A 294 17.82 2.37 27.96
C ARG A 294 18.17 2.86 26.54
N LEU A 295 17.32 2.57 25.55
CA LEU A 295 17.53 2.95 24.17
C LEU A 295 17.53 4.46 24.02
N ARG A 296 18.63 5.02 23.56
CA ARG A 296 18.76 6.45 23.29
C ARG A 296 18.48 6.71 21.82
N ILE A 297 17.39 7.42 21.56
CA ILE A 297 17.00 7.86 20.22
C ILE A 297 17.20 9.38 20.15
N GLY A 298 17.96 9.85 19.16
CA GLY A 298 18.15 11.29 18.96
C GLY A 298 16.82 11.99 18.60
N TRP A 299 16.70 13.28 18.96
CA TRP A 299 15.47 14.05 18.79
C TRP A 299 14.90 14.03 17.35
N ALA A 300 15.75 14.03 16.32
CA ALA A 300 15.30 14.02 14.94
C ALA A 300 14.60 12.69 14.55
N LYS A 301 15.10 11.55 15.05
CA LYS A 301 14.42 10.25 14.87
C LYS A 301 13.17 10.14 15.75
N ALA A 302 13.19 10.73 16.94
CA ALA A 302 11.99 10.83 17.78
C ALA A 302 10.90 11.65 17.05
N LEU A 303 11.26 12.76 16.40
CA LEU A 303 10.33 13.54 15.57
C LEU A 303 9.77 12.71 14.39
N PHE A 304 10.61 11.88 13.76
CA PHE A 304 10.14 10.98 12.70
C PHE A 304 9.13 9.95 13.23
N ILE A 305 9.38 9.36 14.39
CA ILE A 305 8.44 8.42 15.05
C ILE A 305 7.12 9.12 15.36
N VAL A 306 7.18 10.33 15.97
CA VAL A 306 5.97 11.09 16.31
C VAL A 306 5.19 11.49 15.06
N PHE A 307 5.87 11.91 13.99
CA PHE A 307 5.23 12.24 12.71
C PHE A 307 4.50 11.02 12.12
N THR A 308 5.17 9.87 12.02
CA THR A 308 4.57 8.66 11.43
C THR A 308 3.44 8.10 12.29
N LEU A 309 3.58 8.18 13.61
CA LEU A 309 2.52 7.80 14.55
C LEU A 309 1.31 8.74 14.42
N HIS A 310 1.54 10.07 14.41
CA HIS A 310 0.47 11.05 14.23
C HIS A 310 -0.29 10.83 12.93
N ALA A 311 0.44 10.62 11.81
CA ALA A 311 -0.19 10.34 10.52
C ALA A 311 -1.10 9.09 10.58
N TYR A 312 -0.65 8.02 11.23
CA TYR A 312 -1.43 6.81 11.41
C TYR A 312 -2.65 7.02 12.33
N LEU A 313 -2.47 7.67 13.49
CA LEU A 313 -3.58 7.95 14.42
C LEU A 313 -4.64 8.87 13.79
N SER A 314 -4.22 9.80 12.94
CA SER A 314 -5.13 10.71 12.24
C SER A 314 -5.89 10.02 11.10
N HIS A 315 -5.25 9.10 10.39
CA HIS A 315 -5.83 8.39 9.25
C HIS A 315 -5.31 6.96 9.17
N GLN A 316 -6.20 5.98 9.31
CA GLN A 316 -5.84 4.55 9.34
C GLN A 316 -5.02 4.11 8.11
N ARG A 317 -5.28 4.69 6.94
CA ARG A 317 -4.55 4.37 5.71
C ARG A 317 -3.04 4.59 5.79
N PHE A 318 -2.55 5.44 6.70
CA PHE A 318 -1.12 5.72 6.89
C PHE A 318 -0.42 4.77 7.87
N MET A 319 -1.05 3.65 8.26
CA MET A 319 -0.45 2.64 9.14
C MET A 319 0.92 2.15 8.64
N TYR A 320 1.11 2.07 7.32
CA TYR A 320 2.37 1.65 6.72
C TYR A 320 3.54 2.61 7.00
N LEU A 321 3.27 3.91 7.21
CA LEU A 321 4.31 4.87 7.58
C LEU A 321 4.90 4.53 8.95
N PHE A 322 4.08 4.10 9.88
CA PHE A 322 4.54 3.75 11.22
C PHE A 322 5.16 2.35 11.23
N PHE A 323 4.41 1.32 10.83
CA PHE A 323 4.84 -0.07 10.99
C PHE A 323 5.98 -0.50 10.05
N LEU A 324 6.07 0.04 8.83
CA LEU A 324 7.18 -0.27 7.92
C LEU A 324 8.39 0.64 8.16
N LEU A 325 8.20 1.95 8.39
CA LEU A 325 9.29 2.90 8.30
C LEU A 325 10.02 3.13 9.62
N VAL A 326 9.31 3.08 10.76
CA VAL A 326 9.95 3.27 12.07
C VAL A 326 11.05 2.24 12.31
N PRO A 327 10.84 0.91 12.10
CA PRO A 327 11.91 -0.05 12.23
C PRO A 327 13.12 0.26 11.36
N LEU A 328 12.91 0.65 10.09
CA LEU A 328 13.99 1.00 9.16
C LEU A 328 14.81 2.21 9.64
N ALA A 329 14.15 3.17 10.29
CA ALA A 329 14.82 4.39 10.77
C ALA A 329 15.66 4.17 12.03
N ILE A 330 15.24 3.26 12.95
CA ILE A 330 15.85 3.18 14.31
C ILE A 330 16.71 1.91 14.55
N MET A 331 16.63 0.91 13.68
CA MET A 331 17.34 -0.38 13.96
C MET A 331 18.87 -0.26 13.98
N ALA A 332 19.45 0.78 13.39
CA ALA A 332 20.87 1.06 13.55
C ALA A 332 21.24 1.35 15.01
N GLU A 333 20.46 2.20 15.69
CA GLU A 333 20.65 2.52 17.11
C GLU A 333 20.39 1.32 18.00
N VAL A 334 19.36 0.53 17.69
CA VAL A 334 19.08 -0.72 18.42
C VAL A 334 20.27 -1.67 18.32
N ALA A 335 20.80 -1.91 17.12
CA ALA A 335 21.93 -2.80 16.91
C ALA A 335 23.22 -2.32 17.60
N GLN A 336 23.45 -0.99 17.63
CA GLN A 336 24.63 -0.38 18.28
C GLN A 336 24.54 -0.43 19.81
N GLN A 337 23.37 -0.17 20.38
CA GLN A 337 23.18 -0.15 21.84
C GLN A 337 22.90 -1.53 22.43
N TYR A 338 22.41 -2.46 21.64
CA TYR A 338 22.16 -3.87 22.01
C TYR A 338 22.92 -4.83 21.09
N PRO A 339 24.25 -5.00 21.28
CA PRO A 339 25.06 -5.85 20.40
C PRO A 339 24.56 -7.30 20.30
N ALA A 340 23.91 -7.80 21.35
CA ALA A 340 23.29 -9.14 21.34
C ALA A 340 22.25 -9.32 20.24
N LEU A 341 21.64 -8.25 19.71
CA LEU A 341 20.65 -8.27 18.64
C LEU A 341 21.29 -8.02 17.26
N SER A 342 22.55 -7.57 17.22
CA SER A 342 23.19 -7.10 15.99
C SER A 342 23.57 -8.22 15.03
N ALA A 343 23.60 -7.90 13.73
CA ALA A 343 24.11 -8.77 12.69
C ALA A 343 25.59 -9.10 12.88
N ALA A 344 26.40 -8.13 13.34
CA ALA A 344 27.82 -8.31 13.58
C ALA A 344 28.09 -9.41 14.63
N THR A 345 27.36 -9.40 15.75
CA THR A 345 27.47 -10.44 16.78
C THR A 345 27.06 -11.80 16.25
N TRP A 346 26.01 -11.89 15.44
CA TRP A 346 25.59 -13.14 14.83
C TRP A 346 26.64 -13.73 13.88
N LEU A 347 27.34 -12.88 13.12
CA LEU A 347 28.41 -13.28 12.22
C LEU A 347 29.66 -13.77 12.97
N ALA A 348 29.93 -13.21 14.18
CA ALA A 348 31.08 -13.53 14.99
C ALA A 348 30.89 -14.80 15.87
N GLN A 349 29.66 -15.30 16.05
CA GLN A 349 29.39 -16.47 16.88
C GLN A 349 29.89 -17.75 16.23
N LYS A 350 30.71 -18.53 16.97
CA LYS A 350 31.02 -19.93 16.62
C LYS A 350 29.75 -20.75 16.75
N ARG A 351 29.44 -21.52 15.71
CA ARG A 351 28.28 -22.41 15.69
C ARG A 351 28.76 -23.85 15.93
N ASP A 352 28.24 -24.48 16.96
CA ASP A 352 28.54 -25.87 17.31
C ASP A 352 27.28 -26.75 17.18
N GLY A 353 27.47 -28.05 16.91
CA GLY A 353 26.41 -29.05 16.89
C GLY A 353 25.35 -28.85 15.81
N LEU A 354 24.04 -28.90 16.19
CA LEU A 354 22.88 -28.81 15.29
C LEU A 354 22.83 -27.50 14.51
N GLU A 355 23.21 -26.38 15.15
CA GLU A 355 23.28 -25.07 14.48
C GLU A 355 24.28 -25.07 13.32
N LYS A 356 25.38 -25.77 13.44
CA LYS A 356 26.38 -25.90 12.36
C LYS A 356 25.85 -26.75 11.21
N VAL A 357 25.10 -27.82 11.49
CA VAL A 357 24.45 -28.67 10.48
C VAL A 357 23.34 -27.88 9.77
N LEU A 358 22.46 -27.21 10.52
CA LEU A 358 21.42 -26.37 9.98
C LEU A 358 22.00 -25.19 9.17
N ALA A 359 23.06 -24.54 9.64
CA ALA A 359 23.72 -23.48 8.90
C ALA A 359 24.38 -24.00 7.61
N ARG A 360 24.93 -25.22 7.58
CA ARG A 360 25.50 -25.83 6.37
C ARG A 360 24.42 -26.17 5.32
N HIS A 361 23.26 -26.65 5.76
CA HIS A 361 22.14 -27.02 4.88
C HIS A 361 21.08 -25.95 4.75
N TYR A 362 21.19 -24.86 5.51
CA TYR A 362 20.22 -23.77 5.57
C TYR A 362 19.88 -23.18 4.18
N TYR A 363 20.89 -23.01 3.32
CA TYR A 363 20.71 -22.52 1.95
C TYR A 363 19.88 -23.49 1.10
N ALA A 364 20.20 -24.78 1.17
CA ALA A 364 19.47 -25.79 0.41
C ALA A 364 18.01 -25.89 0.90
N ILE A 365 17.82 -25.88 2.22
CA ILE A 365 16.48 -25.95 2.83
C ILE A 365 15.67 -24.69 2.49
N SER A 366 16.23 -23.49 2.70
CA SER A 366 15.52 -22.24 2.40
C SER A 366 15.22 -22.10 0.90
N GLY A 367 16.16 -22.47 0.04
CA GLY A 367 15.96 -22.50 -1.40
C GLY A 367 14.88 -23.50 -1.83
N ALA A 368 14.91 -24.73 -1.29
CA ALA A 368 13.90 -25.73 -1.57
C ALA A 368 12.50 -25.29 -1.11
N VAL A 369 12.40 -24.72 0.10
CA VAL A 369 11.13 -24.20 0.62
C VAL A 369 10.65 -23.02 -0.22
N ALA A 370 11.51 -22.09 -0.64
CA ALA A 370 11.13 -21.00 -1.53
C ALA A 370 10.59 -21.52 -2.88
N VAL A 371 11.25 -22.51 -3.48
CA VAL A 371 10.78 -23.15 -4.72
C VAL A 371 9.42 -23.82 -4.52
N LEU A 372 9.24 -24.56 -3.42
CA LEU A 372 7.97 -25.21 -3.09
C LEU A 372 6.86 -24.18 -2.86
N LEU A 373 7.13 -23.05 -2.19
CA LEU A 373 6.15 -21.99 -1.97
C LEU A 373 5.80 -21.27 -3.28
N ILE A 374 6.78 -21.00 -4.14
CA ILE A 374 6.51 -20.45 -5.49
C ILE A 374 5.65 -21.41 -6.28
N GLY A 375 5.97 -22.69 -6.29
CA GLY A 375 5.15 -23.72 -6.92
C GLY A 375 3.73 -23.77 -6.37
N ALA A 376 3.58 -23.74 -5.05
CA ALA A 376 2.26 -23.72 -4.40
C ALA A 376 1.45 -22.46 -4.74
N VAL A 377 2.09 -21.28 -4.77
CA VAL A 377 1.45 -20.01 -5.20
C VAL A 377 0.98 -20.12 -6.64
N SER A 378 1.82 -20.67 -7.53
CA SER A 378 1.47 -20.84 -8.95
C SER A 378 0.29 -21.81 -9.13
N VAL A 379 0.32 -22.96 -8.44
CA VAL A 379 -0.80 -23.94 -8.47
C VAL A 379 -2.08 -23.34 -7.90
N LEU A 380 -2.01 -22.66 -6.75
CA LEU A 380 -3.19 -22.01 -6.16
C LEU A 380 -3.77 -20.95 -7.11
N GLY A 381 -2.92 -20.14 -7.73
CA GLY A 381 -3.34 -19.14 -8.71
C GLY A 381 -4.02 -19.76 -9.96
N SER A 382 -3.65 -20.98 -10.33
CA SER A 382 -4.25 -21.65 -11.50
C SER A 382 -5.55 -22.37 -11.22
N VAL A 383 -5.78 -22.83 -9.97
CA VAL A 383 -6.99 -23.62 -9.61
C VAL A 383 -8.03 -22.80 -8.85
N GLN A 384 -7.66 -21.69 -8.23
CA GLN A 384 -8.56 -20.86 -7.45
C GLN A 384 -9.31 -19.88 -8.38
N GLN A 385 -10.64 -19.85 -8.26
CA GLN A 385 -11.43 -18.79 -8.90
C GLN A 385 -11.26 -17.49 -8.12
N ILE A 386 -10.44 -16.59 -8.67
CA ILE A 386 -10.19 -15.28 -8.10
C ILE A 386 -11.10 -14.27 -8.80
N ALA A 387 -12.01 -13.68 -8.03
CA ALA A 387 -12.95 -12.68 -8.52
C ALA A 387 -13.26 -11.65 -7.43
N PRO A 388 -13.56 -10.41 -7.81
CA PRO A 388 -14.06 -9.42 -6.88
C PRO A 388 -15.35 -9.88 -6.20
N SER A 389 -15.52 -9.48 -4.93
CA SER A 389 -16.66 -9.86 -4.13
C SER A 389 -17.99 -9.38 -4.75
N PRO A 390 -19.05 -10.21 -4.76
CA PRO A 390 -20.39 -9.74 -5.15
C PRO A 390 -20.87 -8.52 -4.36
N LYS A 391 -20.41 -8.34 -3.13
CA LYS A 391 -20.70 -7.18 -2.26
C LYS A 391 -20.24 -5.84 -2.87
N THR A 392 -19.18 -5.86 -3.69
CA THR A 392 -18.64 -4.66 -4.33
C THR A 392 -18.83 -4.65 -5.84
N SER A 393 -19.14 -5.80 -6.45
CA SER A 393 -19.35 -5.93 -7.88
C SER A 393 -20.81 -5.93 -8.32
N ALA A 394 -21.76 -6.22 -7.39
CA ALA A 394 -23.18 -6.41 -7.71
C ALA A 394 -23.39 -7.30 -8.95
N SER A 395 -22.58 -8.35 -9.10
CA SER A 395 -22.49 -9.13 -10.35
C SER A 395 -23.82 -9.75 -10.77
N GLY A 396 -24.64 -10.25 -9.82
CA GLY A 396 -25.97 -10.77 -10.10
C GLY A 396 -26.93 -9.68 -10.60
N ALA A 397 -26.95 -8.52 -9.93
CA ALA A 397 -27.76 -7.40 -10.34
C ALA A 397 -27.37 -6.83 -11.72
N LEU A 398 -26.08 -6.77 -12.02
CA LEU A 398 -25.59 -6.34 -13.34
C LEU A 398 -25.90 -7.36 -14.45
N ALA A 399 -25.85 -8.67 -14.14
CA ALA A 399 -26.32 -9.69 -15.07
C ALA A 399 -27.81 -9.49 -15.40
N PHE A 400 -28.64 -9.32 -14.37
CA PHE A 400 -30.06 -9.01 -14.56
C PHE A 400 -30.28 -7.74 -15.37
N ALA A 401 -29.59 -6.63 -15.05
CA ALA A 401 -29.73 -5.36 -15.77
C ALA A 401 -29.39 -5.51 -17.27
N ARG A 402 -28.35 -6.28 -17.59
CA ARG A 402 -27.96 -6.61 -18.97
C ARG A 402 -29.01 -7.46 -19.68
N ASP A 403 -29.49 -8.54 -19.03
CA ASP A 403 -30.47 -9.48 -19.60
C ASP A 403 -31.80 -8.77 -19.89
N GLN A 404 -32.21 -7.87 -18.99
CA GLN A 404 -33.39 -7.02 -19.14
C GLN A 404 -33.15 -5.79 -20.02
N ARG A 405 -31.90 -5.57 -20.51
CA ARG A 405 -31.50 -4.43 -21.33
C ARG A 405 -31.87 -3.09 -20.71
N LEU A 406 -31.69 -2.97 -19.38
CA LEU A 406 -31.98 -1.72 -18.68
C LEU A 406 -31.16 -0.58 -19.30
N SER A 407 -31.80 0.57 -19.49
CA SER A 407 -31.21 1.73 -20.15
C SER A 407 -31.55 3.01 -19.39
N GLY A 408 -30.90 4.11 -19.77
CA GLY A 408 -31.05 5.40 -19.07
C GLY A 408 -30.08 5.54 -17.89
N ASN A 409 -30.18 6.67 -17.20
CA ASN A 409 -29.28 6.98 -16.09
C ASN A 409 -29.57 6.10 -14.87
N VAL A 410 -28.54 5.53 -14.29
CA VAL A 410 -28.64 4.71 -13.07
C VAL A 410 -28.32 5.54 -11.83
N LEU A 411 -29.18 5.50 -10.80
CA LEU A 411 -28.79 5.93 -9.46
C LEU A 411 -28.15 4.75 -8.76
N ASN A 412 -26.85 4.82 -8.51
CA ASN A 412 -26.10 3.71 -7.90
C ASN A 412 -25.61 4.06 -6.50
N SER A 413 -25.57 3.08 -5.61
CA SER A 413 -24.81 3.16 -4.37
C SER A 413 -23.32 3.31 -4.69
N TYR A 414 -22.58 4.07 -3.87
CA TYR A 414 -21.16 4.43 -4.05
C TYR A 414 -20.26 3.24 -4.43
N ASN A 415 -20.39 2.13 -3.70
CA ASN A 415 -19.54 0.96 -3.89
C ASN A 415 -19.73 0.24 -5.24
N PHE A 416 -20.79 0.52 -5.96
CA PHE A 416 -21.03 -0.08 -7.28
C PHE A 416 -20.53 0.77 -8.44
N GLY A 417 -20.09 2.02 -8.15
CA GLY A 417 -19.60 2.92 -9.19
C GLY A 417 -18.44 2.35 -9.99
N GLY A 418 -17.45 1.75 -9.31
CA GLY A 418 -16.28 1.16 -9.97
C GLY A 418 -16.64 0.06 -10.96
N THR A 419 -17.54 -0.84 -10.59
CA THR A 419 -17.97 -1.94 -11.45
C THR A 419 -18.83 -1.44 -12.64
N LEU A 420 -19.68 -0.42 -12.43
CA LEU A 420 -20.42 0.22 -13.53
C LEU A 420 -19.48 0.83 -14.57
N ILE A 421 -18.47 1.59 -14.12
CA ILE A 421 -17.41 2.13 -15.00
C ILE A 421 -16.73 1.01 -15.80
N PHE A 422 -16.37 -0.09 -15.14
CA PHE A 422 -15.71 -1.22 -15.79
C PHE A 422 -16.57 -1.82 -16.91
N HIS A 423 -17.87 -1.89 -16.71
CA HIS A 423 -18.84 -2.38 -17.70
C HIS A 423 -19.33 -1.33 -18.70
N GLY A 424 -18.76 -0.12 -18.70
CA GLY A 424 -19.11 0.95 -19.65
C GLY A 424 -20.43 1.67 -19.33
N ILE A 425 -20.97 1.50 -18.13
CA ILE A 425 -22.18 2.18 -17.67
C ILE A 425 -21.78 3.46 -16.94
N LYS A 426 -22.32 4.61 -17.39
CA LYS A 426 -22.05 5.90 -16.74
C LYS A 426 -22.68 5.97 -15.36
N THR A 427 -21.88 6.44 -14.38
CA THR A 427 -22.26 6.44 -12.97
C THR A 427 -22.96 7.72 -12.52
N TYR A 428 -23.79 7.60 -11.48
CA TYR A 428 -24.25 8.72 -10.68
C TYR A 428 -23.18 9.21 -9.70
N ILE A 429 -22.51 8.27 -9.02
CA ILE A 429 -21.40 8.49 -8.08
C ILE A 429 -20.43 7.32 -8.15
N ASP A 430 -19.14 7.57 -7.92
CA ASP A 430 -18.11 6.54 -7.88
C ASP A 430 -16.91 6.96 -7.01
N GLY A 431 -15.87 6.09 -6.91
CA GLY A 431 -14.72 6.25 -6.02
C GLY A 431 -13.77 7.41 -6.36
N ARG A 432 -14.01 8.23 -7.38
CA ARG A 432 -13.15 9.37 -7.78
C ARG A 432 -13.47 10.66 -7.01
N THR A 433 -13.98 10.51 -5.79
CA THR A 433 -14.36 11.61 -4.89
C THR A 433 -13.18 12.45 -4.40
N ASP A 434 -11.98 12.08 -4.75
CA ASP A 434 -10.80 12.90 -4.53
C ASP A 434 -10.69 14.11 -5.48
N GLN A 435 -11.39 14.10 -6.62
CA GLN A 435 -11.41 15.18 -7.61
C GLN A 435 -12.81 15.55 -8.10
N LEU A 436 -13.77 14.61 -7.99
CA LEU A 436 -15.15 14.77 -8.44
C LEU A 436 -16.13 14.64 -7.27
N PHE A 437 -17.39 14.88 -7.52
CA PHE A 437 -18.46 14.75 -6.52
C PHE A 437 -18.24 15.63 -5.27
N LEU A 438 -17.57 16.76 -5.46
CA LEU A 438 -17.27 17.79 -4.46
C LEU A 438 -18.42 18.84 -4.40
N ASP A 439 -18.18 19.98 -3.75
CA ASP A 439 -19.11 21.12 -3.67
C ASP A 439 -20.50 20.72 -3.10
N GLY A 440 -20.49 19.90 -2.05
CA GLY A 440 -21.69 19.45 -1.37
C GLY A 440 -22.44 18.31 -2.05
N PHE A 441 -21.96 17.80 -3.21
CA PHE A 441 -22.65 16.69 -3.90
C PHE A 441 -22.72 15.44 -3.05
N THR A 442 -21.57 14.99 -2.52
CA THR A 442 -21.48 13.78 -1.69
C THR A 442 -22.27 13.92 -0.39
N LYS A 443 -22.21 15.08 0.27
CA LYS A 443 -23.01 15.37 1.49
C LYS A 443 -24.50 15.34 1.21
N THR A 444 -24.93 15.92 0.08
CA THR A 444 -26.35 15.91 -0.29
C THR A 444 -26.80 14.51 -0.70
N ASP A 445 -25.90 13.69 -1.30
CA ASP A 445 -26.22 12.29 -1.60
C ASP A 445 -26.39 11.47 -0.31
N ASP A 446 -25.48 11.61 0.64
CA ASP A 446 -25.59 11.00 1.97
C ASP A 446 -26.89 11.40 2.67
N ALA A 447 -27.26 12.69 2.62
CA ALA A 447 -28.50 13.20 3.20
C ALA A 447 -29.77 12.59 2.57
N THR A 448 -29.72 12.09 1.33
CA THR A 448 -30.89 11.36 0.73
C THR A 448 -31.23 10.07 1.46
N GLY A 449 -30.29 9.52 2.23
CA GLY A 449 -30.49 8.31 3.03
C GLY A 449 -30.94 8.56 4.47
N HIS A 450 -31.04 9.82 4.92
CA HIS A 450 -31.53 10.19 6.25
C HIS A 450 -33.07 10.08 6.32
N SER A 451 -33.61 10.02 7.54
CA SER A 451 -35.05 9.86 7.77
C SER A 451 -35.94 10.91 7.10
N ASP A 452 -35.39 12.11 6.87
CA ASP A 452 -36.04 13.24 6.18
C ASP A 452 -35.57 13.41 4.73
N GLY A 453 -34.76 12.47 4.20
CA GLY A 453 -34.10 12.55 2.90
C GLY A 453 -35.00 12.32 1.66
N LYS A 454 -36.23 11.81 1.84
CA LYS A 454 -37.13 11.48 0.72
C LYS A 454 -37.34 12.61 -0.28
N PRO A 455 -37.63 13.90 0.13
CA PRO A 455 -37.78 14.99 -0.81
C PRO A 455 -36.50 15.29 -1.60
N LEU A 456 -35.34 15.14 -0.97
CA LEU A 456 -34.05 15.31 -1.63
C LEU A 456 -33.78 14.17 -2.65
N LEU A 457 -34.15 12.95 -2.32
CA LEU A 457 -34.06 11.80 -3.23
C LEU A 457 -34.96 12.04 -4.45
N GLU A 458 -36.24 12.41 -4.24
CA GLU A 458 -37.17 12.68 -5.31
C GLU A 458 -36.67 13.80 -6.25
N ALA A 459 -36.17 14.89 -5.68
CA ALA A 459 -35.55 15.97 -6.45
C ALA A 459 -34.38 15.51 -7.31
N ARG A 460 -33.53 14.61 -6.77
CA ARG A 460 -32.40 14.04 -7.50
C ARG A 460 -32.83 13.07 -8.60
N LEU A 461 -33.81 12.19 -8.33
CA LEU A 461 -34.38 11.30 -9.34
C LEU A 461 -34.87 12.07 -10.56
N LYS A 462 -35.54 13.17 -10.30
CA LYS A 462 -36.06 14.07 -11.36
C LYS A 462 -34.93 14.86 -12.04
N LYS A 463 -34.03 15.49 -11.25
CA LYS A 463 -32.93 16.32 -11.78
C LYS A 463 -32.06 15.56 -12.77
N TYR A 464 -31.73 14.30 -12.45
CA TYR A 464 -30.84 13.49 -13.23
C TYR A 464 -31.53 12.51 -14.17
N ALA A 465 -32.86 12.61 -14.31
CA ALA A 465 -33.67 11.74 -15.17
C ALA A 465 -33.33 10.25 -14.96
N ILE A 466 -33.39 9.80 -13.69
CA ILE A 466 -33.03 8.44 -13.32
C ILE A 466 -34.01 7.43 -13.92
N GLY A 467 -33.50 6.49 -14.72
CA GLY A 467 -34.32 5.45 -15.34
C GLY A 467 -34.38 4.16 -14.51
N TRP A 468 -33.39 3.90 -13.67
CA TRP A 468 -33.33 2.75 -12.77
C TRP A 468 -32.37 3.02 -11.61
N ALA A 469 -32.51 2.26 -10.53
CA ALA A 469 -31.62 2.38 -9.38
C ALA A 469 -30.95 1.04 -9.09
N LEU A 470 -29.65 1.07 -8.76
CA LEU A 470 -28.83 -0.06 -8.31
C LEU A 470 -28.31 0.24 -6.90
N LEU A 471 -28.95 -0.32 -5.89
CA LEU A 471 -28.67 -0.02 -4.50
C LEU A 471 -28.05 -1.24 -3.79
N ALA A 472 -27.21 -0.99 -2.79
CA ALA A 472 -26.80 -2.05 -1.86
C ALA A 472 -28.01 -2.58 -1.10
N ALA A 473 -28.03 -3.85 -0.74
CA ALA A 473 -29.18 -4.49 -0.06
C ALA A 473 -29.55 -3.81 1.27
N GLY A 474 -28.60 -3.15 1.94
CA GLY A 474 -28.82 -2.38 3.16
C GLY A 474 -28.88 -0.87 2.96
N ASP A 475 -29.12 -0.37 1.75
CA ASP A 475 -29.18 1.06 1.47
C ASP A 475 -30.41 1.69 2.13
N THR A 476 -30.20 2.75 2.91
CA THR A 476 -31.25 3.43 3.69
C THR A 476 -32.32 4.10 2.84
N ARG A 477 -32.07 4.29 1.54
CA ARG A 477 -33.02 4.87 0.57
C ARG A 477 -34.08 3.89 0.10
N ILE A 478 -33.91 2.57 0.33
CA ILE A 478 -34.84 1.52 -0.14
C ILE A 478 -36.31 1.81 0.22
N PRO A 479 -36.67 2.14 1.48
CA PRO A 479 -38.06 2.44 1.83
C PRO A 479 -38.62 3.60 1.02
N PHE A 480 -37.82 4.63 0.72
CA PHE A 480 -38.29 5.79 -0.05
C PHE A 480 -38.60 5.45 -1.50
N PHE A 481 -37.83 4.52 -2.12
CA PHE A 481 -38.16 4.04 -3.47
C PHE A 481 -39.52 3.35 -3.50
N GLU A 482 -39.84 2.53 -2.49
CA GLU A 482 -41.13 1.86 -2.38
C GLU A 482 -42.28 2.87 -2.18
N GLU A 483 -42.11 3.87 -1.31
CA GLU A 483 -43.07 4.94 -1.09
C GLU A 483 -43.27 5.86 -2.30
N LEU A 484 -42.24 6.02 -3.15
CA LEU A 484 -42.32 6.77 -4.40
C LEU A 484 -42.93 5.95 -5.56
N GLY A 485 -43.36 4.71 -5.27
CA GLY A 485 -44.04 3.85 -6.25
C GLY A 485 -43.08 3.10 -7.18
N TRP A 486 -41.76 3.10 -6.90
CA TRP A 486 -40.80 2.32 -7.67
C TRP A 486 -40.97 0.83 -7.37
N LYS A 487 -40.84 -0.01 -8.39
CA LYS A 487 -40.97 -1.47 -8.26
C LYS A 487 -39.62 -2.14 -8.13
N ARG A 488 -39.49 -3.01 -7.15
CA ARG A 488 -38.30 -3.86 -6.98
C ARG A 488 -38.32 -4.92 -8.08
N ALA A 489 -37.39 -4.79 -9.04
CA ALA A 489 -37.24 -5.70 -10.17
C ALA A 489 -36.28 -6.85 -9.92
N TYR A 490 -35.27 -6.63 -9.03
CA TYR A 490 -34.28 -7.63 -8.66
C TYR A 490 -33.86 -7.44 -7.21
N ALA A 491 -33.53 -8.52 -6.51
CA ALA A 491 -32.89 -8.49 -5.21
C ALA A 491 -32.07 -9.78 -4.99
N ASP A 492 -30.86 -9.61 -4.44
CA ASP A 492 -30.05 -10.69 -3.87
C ASP A 492 -29.50 -10.24 -2.50
N GLU A 493 -28.56 -11.01 -1.95
CA GLU A 493 -27.91 -10.72 -0.65
C GLU A 493 -27.15 -9.37 -0.66
N TYR A 494 -26.69 -8.88 -1.82
CA TYR A 494 -25.75 -7.76 -1.95
C TYR A 494 -26.39 -6.52 -2.58
N ALA A 495 -27.34 -6.68 -3.49
CA ALA A 495 -27.85 -5.60 -4.31
C ALA A 495 -29.35 -5.74 -4.62
N VAL A 496 -29.98 -4.58 -4.83
CA VAL A 496 -31.38 -4.51 -5.30
C VAL A 496 -31.46 -3.57 -6.51
N ILE A 497 -32.38 -3.88 -7.45
CA ILE A 497 -32.70 -2.98 -8.55
C ILE A 497 -34.15 -2.53 -8.42
N TYR A 498 -34.35 -1.20 -8.54
CA TYR A 498 -35.65 -0.57 -8.63
C TYR A 498 -35.86 0.03 -10.02
N LEU A 499 -37.07 -0.10 -10.52
CA LEU A 499 -37.54 0.53 -11.76
C LEU A 499 -38.71 1.46 -11.43
N PRO A 500 -38.90 2.59 -12.20
CA PRO A 500 -40.07 3.45 -12.04
C PRO A 500 -41.34 2.64 -12.11
N GLY A 501 -42.32 2.97 -11.26
CA GLY A 501 -43.68 2.45 -11.40
C GLY A 501 -44.30 2.93 -12.76
N ALA A 502 -45.07 2.06 -13.39
CA ALA A 502 -45.76 2.36 -14.63
C ALA A 502 -46.81 3.47 -14.44
#